data_fd8653f39a1ff981f28b0bc48f2f7f41
#
_entry.id   fd8653f39a1ff981f28b0bc48f2f7f41
#
_cell.length_a   1.000
_cell.length_b   1.000
_cell.length_c   1.000
_cell.angle_alpha   90.00
_cell.angle_beta   90.00
_cell.angle_gamma   90.00
#
_symmetry.space_group_name_H-M   'P 1'
#
loop_
_entity.id
_entity.type
_entity.pdbx_description
1 polymer ?
#
loop_
_entity_poly.entity_id
_entity_poly.type
_entity_poly.pdbx_seq_one_letter_code
_entity_poly.pdbx_strand_id
1 'polypeptide(L)'
;MPDELWTEDRDIVQKTEKKTIPKKKKCKKAKWLCEEGLQIAEKRREAKIKEEKERYKHPNAEFQRIAKQDKKAFLSDQCKEIEEKNRMEKTSDLLKKIRDTKGTFHAKMGSIKDRIGRDLIEAEDIKKTWQEYIEELYKKDLHNPDNHDGVITDLEPDILECEVKWALGNSTMNKASGGDEIAVQLFQILKDDAMKELHSICQQIWKTQQWPQDWKRWVFIPISKKANAKECSNYRTIALISHASKVMLKILQARLQQHMKPWTFRCSSWF
;
A
#
# COMPACT_ATOMS: atom_id res chain seq x y z
N MET A 1 6.67 9.74 26.78
CA MET A 1 6.65 8.31 26.38
C MET A 1 6.67 8.20 24.87
N PRO A 2 7.30 7.14 24.23
CA PRO A 2 7.35 7.04 22.77
C PRO A 2 5.99 7.08 22.08
N ASP A 3 4.96 6.57 22.75
CA ASP A 3 3.58 6.53 22.22
C ASP A 3 2.93 7.91 22.15
N GLU A 4 3.16 8.75 23.16
CA GLU A 4 2.65 10.14 23.19
C GLU A 4 3.32 10.99 22.10
N LEU A 5 4.65 10.94 22.00
CA LEU A 5 5.40 11.65 20.95
C LEU A 5 4.91 11.25 19.57
N TRP A 6 4.80 9.93 19.32
CA TRP A 6 4.32 9.46 18.03
C TRP A 6 2.89 9.93 17.72
N THR A 7 2.02 9.93 18.72
CA THR A 7 0.63 10.35 18.55
C THR A 7 0.53 11.82 18.17
N GLU A 8 1.29 12.68 18.82
CA GLU A 8 1.34 14.11 18.50
C GLU A 8 1.89 14.35 17.09
N ASP A 9 3.02 13.74 16.73
CA ASP A 9 3.63 13.88 15.42
C ASP A 9 2.74 13.35 14.31
N ARG A 10 2.16 12.18 14.49
CA ARG A 10 1.20 11.59 13.55
C ARG A 10 0.05 12.55 13.26
N ASP A 11 -0.56 13.09 14.31
CA ASP A 11 -1.71 13.98 14.18
C ASP A 11 -1.35 15.30 13.49
N ILE A 12 -0.16 15.85 13.74
CA ILE A 12 0.36 17.03 13.05
C ILE A 12 0.58 16.72 11.57
N VAL A 13 1.26 15.62 11.27
CA VAL A 13 1.54 15.20 9.89
C VAL A 13 0.25 14.98 9.11
N GLN A 14 -0.72 14.24 9.67
CA GLN A 14 -2.00 14.00 9.02
C GLN A 14 -2.84 15.28 8.82
N LYS A 15 -2.84 16.19 9.79
CA LYS A 15 -3.54 17.49 9.65
C LYS A 15 -2.90 18.34 8.56
N THR A 16 -1.57 18.36 8.53
CA THR A 16 -0.81 19.11 7.52
C THR A 16 -1.02 18.53 6.13
N GLU A 17 -0.97 17.22 5.99
CA GLU A 17 -1.28 16.53 4.72
C GLU A 17 -2.65 16.93 4.18
N LYS A 18 -3.69 16.82 5.02
CA LYS A 18 -5.07 17.15 4.62
C LYS A 18 -5.25 18.60 4.21
N LYS A 19 -4.47 19.53 4.77
CA LYS A 19 -4.53 20.97 4.44
C LYS A 19 -3.71 21.33 3.22
N THR A 20 -2.52 20.75 3.07
CA THR A 20 -1.51 21.17 2.10
C THR A 20 -1.59 20.38 0.80
N ILE A 21 -1.93 19.09 0.85
CA ILE A 21 -1.97 18.23 -0.32
C ILE A 21 -3.40 18.15 -0.85
N PRO A 22 -3.72 18.81 -1.98
CA PRO A 22 -5.04 18.73 -2.57
C PRO A 22 -5.31 17.31 -3.04
N LYS A 23 -6.39 16.71 -2.55
CA LYS A 23 -6.82 15.40 -3.05
C LYS A 23 -7.12 15.51 -4.54
N LYS A 24 -6.40 14.74 -5.34
CA LYS A 24 -6.67 14.66 -6.78
C LYS A 24 -8.12 14.23 -6.96
N LYS A 25 -8.97 15.15 -7.43
CA LYS A 25 -10.36 14.82 -7.76
C LYS A 25 -10.34 13.70 -8.78
N LYS A 26 -10.89 12.53 -8.42
CA LYS A 26 -11.05 11.44 -9.38
C LYS A 26 -11.82 12.00 -10.56
N CYS A 27 -11.18 12.09 -11.72
CA CYS A 27 -11.87 12.52 -12.93
C CYS A 27 -12.93 11.47 -13.24
N LYS A 28 -14.20 11.82 -13.02
CA LYS A 28 -15.35 10.95 -13.33
C LYS A 28 -15.58 10.82 -14.84
N LYS A 29 -14.87 11.63 -15.64
CA LYS A 29 -14.94 11.62 -17.09
C LYS A 29 -14.14 10.44 -17.64
N ALA A 30 -14.70 9.69 -18.56
CA ALA A 30 -13.98 8.63 -19.25
C ALA A 30 -12.82 9.26 -20.04
N LYS A 31 -11.59 8.82 -19.76
CA LYS A 31 -10.35 9.37 -20.37
C LYS A 31 -10.33 9.26 -21.90
N TRP A 32 -11.15 8.40 -22.45
CA TRP A 32 -11.26 8.12 -23.87
C TRP A 32 -12.33 8.92 -24.62
N LEU A 33 -13.14 9.72 -23.91
CA LEU A 33 -14.22 10.50 -24.51
C LEU A 33 -13.74 11.94 -24.76
N CYS A 34 -13.92 12.42 -25.98
CA CYS A 34 -13.58 13.79 -26.38
C CYS A 34 -14.52 14.82 -25.74
N GLU A 35 -14.18 16.10 -25.84
CA GLU A 35 -14.99 17.19 -25.26
C GLU A 35 -16.38 17.28 -25.90
N GLU A 36 -16.47 17.07 -27.21
CA GLU A 36 -17.77 17.01 -27.93
C GLU A 36 -18.64 15.88 -27.40
N GLY A 37 -18.07 14.68 -27.22
CA GLY A 37 -18.77 13.54 -26.63
C GLY A 37 -19.27 13.83 -25.20
N LEU A 38 -18.51 14.61 -24.41
CA LEU A 38 -18.94 15.03 -23.07
C LEU A 38 -20.11 16.01 -23.11
N GLN A 39 -20.10 16.97 -24.02
CA GLN A 39 -21.20 17.94 -24.20
C GLN A 39 -22.50 17.25 -24.63
N ILE A 40 -22.40 16.29 -25.55
CA ILE A 40 -23.56 15.50 -25.98
C ILE A 40 -24.07 14.59 -24.87
N ALA A 41 -23.16 14.03 -24.05
CA ALA A 41 -23.54 13.26 -22.86
C ALA A 41 -24.37 14.11 -21.88
N GLU A 42 -24.02 15.38 -21.71
CA GLU A 42 -24.74 16.29 -20.83
C GLU A 42 -26.13 16.63 -21.39
N LYS A 43 -26.22 17.02 -22.69
CA LYS A 43 -27.51 17.23 -23.38
C LYS A 43 -28.44 16.01 -23.26
N ARG A 44 -27.85 14.80 -23.38
CA ARG A 44 -28.60 13.55 -23.21
C ARG A 44 -29.13 13.38 -21.79
N ARG A 45 -28.34 13.77 -20.76
CA ARG A 45 -28.79 13.73 -19.36
C ARG A 45 -29.94 14.69 -19.11
N GLU A 46 -29.82 15.92 -19.61
CA GLU A 46 -30.86 16.93 -19.47
C GLU A 46 -32.17 16.48 -20.10
N ALA A 47 -32.13 15.95 -21.33
CA ALA A 47 -33.30 15.43 -22.03
C ALA A 47 -33.94 14.24 -21.27
N LYS A 48 -33.10 13.39 -20.61
CA LYS A 48 -33.57 12.29 -19.81
C LYS A 48 -34.26 12.75 -18.52
N ILE A 49 -33.74 13.79 -17.86
CA ILE A 49 -34.29 14.33 -16.61
C ILE A 49 -35.67 15.00 -16.91
N LYS A 50 -35.82 15.65 -18.08
CA LYS A 50 -37.07 16.29 -18.52
C LYS A 50 -38.09 15.31 -19.11
N GLU A 51 -37.79 14.02 -19.14
CA GLU A 51 -38.63 12.94 -19.73
C GLU A 51 -39.03 13.17 -21.19
N GLU A 52 -38.30 14.00 -21.93
CA GLU A 52 -38.57 14.35 -23.33
C GLU A 52 -38.04 13.23 -24.25
N LYS A 53 -38.85 12.18 -24.46
CA LYS A 53 -38.42 10.96 -25.21
C LYS A 53 -37.95 11.28 -26.64
N GLU A 54 -38.61 12.19 -27.36
CA GLU A 54 -38.22 12.55 -28.74
C GLU A 54 -36.88 13.33 -28.77
N ARG A 55 -36.67 14.24 -27.84
CA ARG A 55 -35.42 14.98 -27.69
C ARG A 55 -34.26 14.12 -27.18
N TYR A 56 -34.52 13.00 -26.55
CA TYR A 56 -33.50 12.05 -26.08
C TYR A 56 -32.96 11.19 -27.22
N LYS A 57 -33.76 10.82 -28.21
CA LYS A 57 -33.36 9.87 -29.28
C LYS A 57 -32.17 10.38 -30.08
N HIS A 58 -32.22 11.62 -30.57
CA HIS A 58 -31.15 12.18 -31.39
C HIS A 58 -29.81 12.31 -30.64
N PRO A 59 -29.70 12.99 -29.49
CA PRO A 59 -28.45 13.06 -28.75
C PRO A 59 -27.91 11.67 -28.29
N ASN A 60 -28.80 10.71 -28.07
CA ASN A 60 -28.39 9.36 -27.71
C ASN A 60 -27.72 8.63 -28.89
N ALA A 61 -28.29 8.73 -30.10
CA ALA A 61 -27.71 8.14 -31.31
C ALA A 61 -26.34 8.77 -31.63
N GLU A 62 -26.28 10.11 -31.57
CA GLU A 62 -25.06 10.86 -31.79
C GLU A 62 -23.97 10.53 -30.76
N PHE A 63 -24.33 10.48 -29.49
CA PHE A 63 -23.41 10.03 -28.41
C PHE A 63 -22.86 8.64 -28.69
N GLN A 64 -23.70 7.69 -29.08
CA GLN A 64 -23.25 6.31 -29.37
C GLN A 64 -22.24 6.29 -30.52
N ARG A 65 -22.46 7.08 -31.56
CA ARG A 65 -21.54 7.19 -32.72
C ARG A 65 -20.17 7.74 -32.27
N ILE A 66 -20.17 8.89 -31.58
CA ILE A 66 -18.94 9.56 -31.12
C ILE A 66 -18.21 8.69 -30.09
N ALA A 67 -18.91 8.13 -29.10
CA ALA A 67 -18.33 7.28 -28.09
C ALA A 67 -17.67 6.02 -28.69
N LYS A 68 -18.24 5.44 -29.75
CA LYS A 68 -17.64 4.31 -30.47
C LYS A 68 -16.37 4.71 -31.22
N GLN A 69 -16.40 5.88 -31.86
CA GLN A 69 -15.25 6.42 -32.61
C GLN A 69 -14.10 6.77 -31.66
N ASP A 70 -14.38 7.52 -30.60
CA ASP A 70 -13.40 7.94 -29.59
C ASP A 70 -12.75 6.74 -28.90
N LYS A 71 -13.58 5.76 -28.52
CA LYS A 71 -13.08 4.52 -27.91
C LYS A 71 -12.16 3.74 -28.83
N LYS A 72 -12.49 3.70 -30.15
CA LYS A 72 -11.63 3.03 -31.15
C LYS A 72 -10.31 3.77 -31.31
N ALA A 73 -10.33 5.11 -31.42
CA ALA A 73 -9.13 5.93 -31.49
C ALA A 73 -8.24 5.76 -30.26
N PHE A 74 -8.82 5.88 -29.05
CA PHE A 74 -8.10 5.68 -27.80
C PHE A 74 -7.43 4.31 -27.72
N LEU A 75 -8.14 3.22 -28.06
CA LEU A 75 -7.56 1.89 -28.06
C LEU A 75 -6.44 1.73 -29.06
N SER A 76 -6.58 2.32 -30.25
CA SER A 76 -5.53 2.33 -31.28
C SER A 76 -4.25 3.00 -30.75
N ASP A 77 -4.39 4.16 -30.10
CA ASP A 77 -3.25 4.87 -29.50
C ASP A 77 -2.63 4.09 -28.35
N GLN A 78 -3.43 3.42 -27.51
CA GLN A 78 -2.89 2.52 -26.49
C GLN A 78 -2.09 1.37 -27.09
N CYS A 79 -2.56 0.77 -28.19
CA CYS A 79 -1.83 -0.29 -28.88
C CYS A 79 -0.48 0.23 -29.43
N LYS A 80 -0.46 1.41 -30.07
CA LYS A 80 0.79 2.02 -30.55
C LYS A 80 1.80 2.26 -29.43
N GLU A 81 1.36 2.79 -28.28
CA GLU A 81 2.23 2.98 -27.13
C GLU A 81 2.77 1.65 -26.56
N ILE A 82 1.97 0.58 -26.59
CA ILE A 82 2.38 -0.75 -26.15
C ILE A 82 3.45 -1.31 -27.11
N GLU A 83 3.24 -1.16 -28.43
CA GLU A 83 4.20 -1.59 -29.46
C GLU A 83 5.53 -0.84 -29.33
N GLU A 84 5.49 0.47 -29.09
CA GLU A 84 6.68 1.29 -28.90
C GLU A 84 7.49 0.87 -27.67
N LYS A 85 6.81 0.63 -26.52
CA LYS A 85 7.46 0.13 -25.31
C LYS A 85 8.05 -1.26 -25.48
N ASN A 86 7.39 -2.10 -26.25
CA ASN A 86 7.92 -3.42 -26.60
C ASN A 86 9.20 -3.32 -27.46
N ARG A 87 9.22 -2.42 -28.44
CA ARG A 87 10.44 -2.17 -29.25
C ARG A 87 11.61 -1.64 -28.42
N MET A 88 11.32 -0.86 -27.36
CA MET A 88 12.34 -0.32 -26.45
C MET A 88 12.78 -1.31 -25.37
N GLU A 89 12.31 -2.56 -25.39
CA GLU A 89 12.59 -3.61 -24.41
C GLU A 89 12.26 -3.23 -22.94
N LYS A 90 11.40 -2.22 -22.74
CA LYS A 90 10.95 -1.78 -21.41
C LYS A 90 9.83 -2.67 -20.87
N THR A 91 10.17 -3.91 -20.55
CA THR A 91 9.20 -4.95 -20.14
C THR A 91 8.33 -4.55 -18.92
N SER A 92 8.90 -3.86 -17.94
CA SER A 92 8.17 -3.38 -16.77
C SER A 92 7.07 -2.36 -17.13
N ASP A 93 7.42 -1.37 -17.97
CA ASP A 93 6.50 -0.33 -18.42
C ASP A 93 5.44 -0.88 -19.38
N LEU A 94 5.83 -1.87 -20.20
CA LEU A 94 4.93 -2.62 -21.07
C LEU A 94 3.86 -3.34 -20.26
N LEU A 95 4.26 -4.13 -19.26
CA LEU A 95 3.34 -4.88 -18.41
C LEU A 95 2.44 -3.96 -17.57
N LYS A 96 2.96 -2.82 -17.13
CA LYS A 96 2.16 -1.79 -16.45
C LYS A 96 1.09 -1.23 -17.38
N LYS A 97 1.46 -0.87 -18.61
CA LYS A 97 0.53 -0.31 -19.61
C LYS A 97 -0.56 -1.32 -19.98
N ILE A 98 -0.22 -2.58 -20.18
CA ILE A 98 -1.19 -3.65 -20.45
C ILE A 98 -2.18 -3.79 -19.30
N ARG A 99 -1.71 -3.77 -18.04
CA ARG A 99 -2.58 -3.81 -16.86
C ARG A 99 -3.53 -2.62 -16.80
N ASP A 100 -3.02 -1.42 -17.05
CA ASP A 100 -3.83 -0.18 -17.06
C ASP A 100 -4.89 -0.20 -18.14
N THR A 101 -4.61 -0.81 -19.31
CA THR A 101 -5.54 -0.94 -20.44
C THR A 101 -6.62 -1.99 -20.17
N LYS A 102 -6.27 -3.11 -19.53
CA LYS A 102 -7.23 -4.14 -19.12
C LYS A 102 -8.19 -3.69 -18.01
N GLY A 103 -7.90 -2.57 -17.38
CA GLY A 103 -8.62 -2.07 -16.21
C GLY A 103 -8.10 -2.70 -14.92
N THR A 104 -8.37 -2.03 -13.81
CA THR A 104 -8.04 -2.55 -12.48
C THR A 104 -8.85 -3.82 -12.23
N PHE A 105 -8.14 -4.92 -12.03
CA PHE A 105 -8.73 -6.13 -11.48
C PHE A 105 -9.22 -5.81 -10.08
N HIS A 106 -10.51 -5.58 -9.94
CA HIS A 106 -11.15 -5.61 -8.64
C HIS A 106 -11.35 -7.09 -8.31
N ALA A 107 -10.50 -7.63 -7.48
CA ALA A 107 -10.79 -8.90 -6.85
C ALA A 107 -12.15 -8.70 -6.15
N LYS A 108 -13.22 -9.23 -6.72
CA LYS A 108 -14.45 -9.42 -5.98
C LYS A 108 -14.04 -10.38 -4.88
N MET A 109 -13.99 -9.90 -3.66
CA MET A 109 -13.87 -10.77 -2.50
C MET A 109 -15.12 -11.63 -2.52
N GLY A 110 -14.98 -12.84 -3.08
CA GLY A 110 -16.02 -13.85 -3.05
C GLY A 110 -16.23 -14.28 -1.61
N SER A 111 -17.29 -15.04 -1.36
CA SER A 111 -17.49 -15.69 -0.08
C SER A 111 -16.24 -16.46 0.35
N ILE A 112 -15.86 -16.34 1.62
CA ILE A 112 -14.80 -17.14 2.25
C ILE A 112 -15.46 -18.26 3.01
N LYS A 113 -14.87 -19.44 3.01
CA LYS A 113 -15.33 -20.58 3.79
C LYS A 113 -14.79 -20.50 5.20
N ASP A 114 -15.66 -20.80 6.16
CA ASP A 114 -15.28 -21.05 7.55
C ASP A 114 -14.52 -22.40 7.68
N ARG A 115 -14.08 -22.72 8.89
CA ARG A 115 -13.39 -23.99 9.20
C ARG A 115 -14.27 -25.24 8.96
N ILE A 116 -15.61 -25.06 8.92
CA ILE A 116 -16.60 -26.13 8.73
C ILE A 116 -17.01 -26.25 7.25
N GLY A 117 -16.48 -25.37 6.38
CA GLY A 117 -16.72 -25.36 4.94
C GLY A 117 -17.95 -24.57 4.49
N ARG A 118 -18.59 -23.79 5.38
CA ARG A 118 -19.73 -22.92 5.06
C ARG A 118 -19.26 -21.62 4.43
N ASP A 119 -19.94 -21.17 3.38
CA ASP A 119 -19.64 -19.89 2.73
C ASP A 119 -20.10 -18.72 3.61
N LEU A 120 -19.17 -17.86 4.00
CA LEU A 120 -19.40 -16.64 4.74
C LEU A 120 -19.60 -15.47 3.76
N ILE A 121 -20.64 -14.68 3.99
CA ILE A 121 -21.02 -13.52 3.17
C ILE A 121 -20.89 -12.22 3.98
N GLU A 122 -21.19 -12.30 5.29
CA GLU A 122 -21.14 -11.14 6.18
C GLU A 122 -19.69 -10.66 6.41
N ALA A 123 -19.49 -9.34 6.30
CA ALA A 123 -18.16 -8.74 6.41
C ALA A 123 -17.49 -8.98 7.77
N GLU A 124 -18.25 -8.97 8.85
CA GLU A 124 -17.74 -9.19 10.19
C GLU A 124 -17.33 -10.65 10.42
N ASP A 125 -18.07 -11.61 9.90
CA ASP A 125 -17.72 -13.04 9.96
C ASP A 125 -16.46 -13.33 9.15
N ILE A 126 -16.36 -12.74 7.97
CA ILE A 126 -15.16 -12.82 7.12
C ILE A 126 -13.96 -12.26 7.87
N LYS A 127 -14.09 -11.08 8.50
CA LYS A 127 -13.03 -10.43 9.26
C LYS A 127 -12.60 -11.29 10.46
N LYS A 128 -13.53 -11.84 11.20
CA LYS A 128 -13.28 -12.72 12.34
C LYS A 128 -12.52 -13.99 11.91
N THR A 129 -12.94 -14.61 10.81
CA THR A 129 -12.27 -15.81 10.25
C THR A 129 -10.83 -15.49 9.83
N TRP A 130 -10.59 -14.32 9.22
CA TRP A 130 -9.24 -13.86 8.91
C TRP A 130 -8.40 -13.61 10.16
N GLN A 131 -8.98 -13.00 11.17
CA GLN A 131 -8.29 -12.75 12.45
C GLN A 131 -7.85 -14.07 13.08
N GLU A 132 -8.76 -15.03 13.22
CA GLU A 132 -8.47 -16.35 13.78
C GLU A 132 -7.39 -17.10 12.99
N TYR A 133 -7.45 -17.04 11.66
CA TYR A 133 -6.46 -17.67 10.79
C TYR A 133 -5.05 -17.05 10.95
N ILE A 134 -4.98 -15.73 11.01
CA ILE A 134 -3.71 -15.00 11.15
C ILE A 134 -3.13 -15.26 12.55
N GLU A 135 -3.93 -15.20 13.59
CA GLU A 135 -3.49 -15.52 14.95
C GLU A 135 -2.92 -16.94 15.07
N GLU A 136 -3.59 -17.92 14.46
CA GLU A 136 -3.10 -19.29 14.46
C GLU A 136 -1.80 -19.44 13.66
N LEU A 137 -1.70 -18.78 12.50
CA LEU A 137 -0.52 -18.81 11.64
C LEU A 137 0.73 -18.30 12.38
N TYR A 138 0.60 -17.19 13.11
CA TYR A 138 1.73 -16.57 13.81
C TYR A 138 1.95 -17.12 15.22
N LYS A 139 0.96 -17.74 15.88
CA LYS A 139 1.18 -18.44 17.16
C LYS A 139 2.14 -19.60 17.03
N LYS A 140 2.20 -20.26 15.89
CA LYS A 140 3.14 -21.37 15.65
C LYS A 140 4.60 -20.94 15.68
N ASP A 141 4.87 -19.67 15.32
CA ASP A 141 6.25 -19.14 15.31
C ASP A 141 6.69 -18.59 16.68
N LEU A 142 5.75 -18.47 17.64
CA LEU A 142 6.03 -17.98 19.00
C LEU A 142 6.46 -19.08 20.00
N HIS A 143 6.61 -20.33 19.56
CA HIS A 143 7.14 -21.39 20.41
C HIS A 143 8.65 -21.25 20.59
N ASN A 144 8.98 -20.70 21.71
CA ASN A 144 10.26 -20.46 22.33
C ASN A 144 10.90 -19.09 22.02
N PRO A 145 10.51 -18.02 22.73
CA PRO A 145 11.53 -17.10 23.13
C PRO A 145 12.34 -17.87 24.17
N ASP A 146 13.52 -18.35 23.79
CA ASP A 146 14.52 -18.71 24.78
C ASP A 146 14.55 -17.56 25.79
N ASN A 147 14.26 -17.86 27.06
CA ASN A 147 14.47 -16.94 28.16
C ASN A 147 15.97 -16.69 28.24
N HIS A 148 16.48 -15.85 27.33
CA HIS A 148 17.75 -15.22 27.52
C HIS A 148 17.59 -14.20 28.62
N ASP A 149 17.77 -14.63 29.88
CA ASP A 149 18.21 -13.77 30.97
C ASP A 149 19.64 -13.26 30.67
N GLY A 150 19.86 -12.85 29.43
CA GLY A 150 21.08 -12.21 29.02
C GLY A 150 21.13 -10.84 29.66
N VAL A 151 21.90 -10.71 30.72
CA VAL A 151 22.37 -9.42 31.20
C VAL A 151 23.00 -8.73 29.99
N ILE A 152 22.34 -7.73 29.45
CA ILE A 152 22.88 -6.86 28.41
C ILE A 152 23.98 -6.03 29.09
N THR A 153 25.21 -6.51 29.02
CA THR A 153 26.36 -5.91 29.69
C THR A 153 26.98 -4.77 28.88
N ASP A 154 26.77 -4.74 27.58
CA ASP A 154 27.27 -3.67 26.70
C ASP A 154 26.09 -2.97 26.03
N LEU A 155 25.78 -1.75 26.50
CA LEU A 155 24.86 -0.86 25.84
C LEU A 155 25.46 -0.48 24.48
N GLU A 156 24.88 -0.99 23.41
CA GLU A 156 25.17 -0.48 22.09
C GLU A 156 24.94 1.05 22.05
N PRO A 157 25.72 1.80 21.25
CA PRO A 157 25.61 3.24 21.19
C PRO A 157 24.19 3.69 20.82
N ASP A 158 23.81 4.86 21.31
CA ASP A 158 22.54 5.51 20.98
C ASP A 158 22.31 5.57 19.46
N ILE A 159 21.06 5.58 19.05
CA ILE A 159 20.72 5.72 17.63
C ILE A 159 21.12 7.14 17.18
N LEU A 160 21.86 7.21 16.08
CA LEU A 160 22.36 8.46 15.51
C LEU A 160 21.39 9.00 14.46
N GLU A 161 21.36 10.33 14.32
CA GLU A 161 20.55 11.01 13.30
C GLU A 161 20.93 10.56 11.87
N CYS A 162 22.21 10.30 11.62
CA CYS A 162 22.68 9.78 10.32
C CYS A 162 22.12 8.40 9.98
N GLU A 163 21.86 7.53 10.96
CA GLU A 163 21.23 6.23 10.73
C GLU A 163 19.76 6.39 10.32
N VAL A 164 19.04 7.32 10.96
CA VAL A 164 17.65 7.64 10.59
C VAL A 164 17.60 8.21 9.17
N LYS A 165 18.51 9.14 8.85
CA LYS A 165 18.63 9.72 7.51
C LYS A 165 18.93 8.66 6.45
N TRP A 166 19.85 7.77 6.73
CA TRP A 166 20.18 6.64 5.86
C TRP A 166 18.97 5.72 5.65
N ALA A 167 18.26 5.35 6.73
CA ALA A 167 17.12 4.45 6.68
C ALA A 167 15.95 5.06 5.89
N LEU A 168 15.69 6.36 6.04
CA LEU A 168 14.71 7.11 5.26
C LEU A 168 15.10 7.19 3.78
N GLY A 169 16.35 7.52 3.48
CA GLY A 169 16.86 7.61 2.12
C GLY A 169 16.77 6.29 1.35
N ASN A 170 16.93 5.17 2.06
CA ASN A 170 16.79 3.82 1.50
C ASN A 170 15.34 3.30 1.50
N SER A 171 14.37 4.09 1.94
CA SER A 171 12.97 3.66 1.95
C SER A 171 12.36 3.74 0.54
N THR A 172 11.73 2.63 0.11
CA THR A 172 11.11 2.55 -1.21
C THR A 172 9.88 3.43 -1.32
N MET A 173 9.86 4.27 -2.36
CA MET A 173 8.74 5.15 -2.68
C MET A 173 7.52 4.38 -3.19
N ASN A 174 6.35 5.04 -3.16
CA ASN A 174 5.09 4.52 -3.72
C ASN A 174 4.65 3.17 -3.15
N LYS A 175 4.99 2.90 -1.88
CA LYS A 175 4.45 1.77 -1.12
C LYS A 175 3.24 2.20 -0.31
N ALA A 176 2.32 1.26 -0.10
CA ALA A 176 1.15 1.49 0.74
C ALA A 176 1.57 1.80 2.18
N SER A 177 0.90 2.76 2.81
CA SER A 177 1.05 3.11 4.23
C SER A 177 0.56 1.98 5.14
N GLY A 178 1.00 1.99 6.37
CA GLY A 178 0.47 1.12 7.43
C GLY A 178 -0.88 1.61 7.97
N GLY A 179 -1.22 1.18 9.18
CA GLY A 179 -2.45 1.58 9.86
C GLY A 179 -2.50 3.06 10.26
N ASP A 180 -1.36 3.72 10.28
CA ASP A 180 -1.19 5.16 10.52
C ASP A 180 -1.53 6.04 9.31
N GLU A 181 -1.76 5.44 8.14
CA GLU A 181 -2.05 6.12 6.87
C GLU A 181 -0.98 7.11 6.41
N ILE A 182 0.21 7.15 7.03
CA ILE A 182 1.30 8.05 6.67
C ILE A 182 2.14 7.45 5.53
N ALA A 183 2.19 8.16 4.41
CA ALA A 183 3.01 7.77 3.28
C ALA A 183 4.48 8.15 3.50
N VAL A 184 5.43 7.32 3.04
CA VAL A 184 6.87 7.59 3.18
C VAL A 184 7.29 8.93 2.55
N GLN A 185 6.59 9.39 1.51
CA GLN A 185 6.82 10.66 0.84
C GLN A 185 6.66 11.86 1.78
N LEU A 186 5.79 11.77 2.79
CA LEU A 186 5.58 12.85 3.76
C LEU A 186 6.84 13.09 4.60
N PHE A 187 7.51 12.03 5.06
CA PHE A 187 8.78 12.16 5.78
C PHE A 187 9.87 12.79 4.92
N GLN A 188 9.85 12.58 3.61
CA GLN A 188 10.82 13.18 2.69
C GLN A 188 10.53 14.65 2.38
N ILE A 189 9.25 15.04 2.36
CA ILE A 189 8.82 16.43 2.16
C ILE A 189 9.14 17.28 3.39
N LEU A 190 8.87 16.75 4.59
CA LEU A 190 9.09 17.43 5.86
C LEU A 190 10.58 17.51 6.26
N LYS A 191 11.47 16.79 5.55
CA LYS A 191 12.93 16.80 5.70
C LYS A 191 13.42 16.83 7.16
N ASP A 192 14.06 17.96 7.57
CA ASP A 192 14.81 18.04 8.81
C ASP A 192 13.93 17.98 10.07
N ASP A 193 12.72 18.53 10.04
CA ASP A 193 11.84 18.53 11.21
C ASP A 193 11.30 17.12 11.49
N ALA A 194 10.74 16.46 10.46
CA ALA A 194 10.28 15.08 10.61
C ALA A 194 11.43 14.12 10.98
N MET A 195 12.64 14.42 10.52
CA MET A 195 13.81 13.61 10.83
C MET A 195 14.22 13.73 12.29
N LYS A 196 14.19 14.93 12.86
CA LYS A 196 14.51 15.16 14.29
C LYS A 196 13.51 14.48 15.20
N GLU A 197 12.21 14.61 14.89
CA GLU A 197 11.15 13.96 15.67
C GLU A 197 11.25 12.44 15.59
N LEU A 198 11.41 11.90 14.39
CA LEU A 198 11.59 10.46 14.20
C LEU A 198 12.86 9.94 14.89
N HIS A 199 13.95 10.71 14.90
CA HIS A 199 15.17 10.40 15.63
C HIS A 199 14.91 10.36 17.14
N SER A 200 14.20 11.36 17.69
CA SER A 200 13.82 11.41 19.11
C SER A 200 13.00 10.17 19.51
N ILE A 201 12.02 9.80 18.70
CA ILE A 201 11.20 8.59 18.94
C ILE A 201 12.07 7.33 18.89
N CYS A 202 12.93 7.18 17.88
CA CYS A 202 13.83 6.04 17.76
C CYS A 202 14.77 5.92 18.96
N GLN A 203 15.33 7.04 19.46
CA GLN A 203 16.15 7.06 20.67
C GLN A 203 15.37 6.63 21.90
N GLN A 204 14.14 7.13 22.06
CA GLN A 204 13.29 6.71 23.18
C GLN A 204 12.94 5.22 23.13
N ILE A 205 12.61 4.70 21.94
CA ILE A 205 12.38 3.26 21.76
C ILE A 205 13.62 2.48 22.16
N TRP A 206 14.82 2.95 21.74
CA TRP A 206 16.10 2.31 22.05
C TRP A 206 16.34 2.24 23.55
N LYS A 207 16.12 3.34 24.27
CA LYS A 207 16.33 3.44 25.72
C LYS A 207 15.29 2.71 26.55
N THR A 208 14.02 2.79 26.15
CA THR A 208 12.89 2.24 26.93
C THR A 208 12.46 0.86 26.48
N GLN A 209 12.88 0.43 25.29
CA GLN A 209 12.43 -0.79 24.61
C GLN A 209 10.89 -0.86 24.40
N GLN A 210 10.23 0.28 24.52
CA GLN A 210 8.80 0.41 24.32
C GLN A 210 8.50 1.00 22.94
N TRP A 211 7.70 0.29 22.17
CA TRP A 211 7.28 0.72 20.83
C TRP A 211 5.92 1.40 20.90
N PRO A 212 5.69 2.45 20.08
CA PRO A 212 4.35 3.04 19.95
C PRO A 212 3.31 1.99 19.54
N GLN A 213 2.09 2.12 20.05
CA GLN A 213 1.04 1.15 19.80
C GLN A 213 0.68 1.04 18.32
N ASP A 214 0.67 2.16 17.60
CA ASP A 214 0.43 2.16 16.15
C ASP A 214 1.51 1.41 15.37
N TRP A 215 2.76 1.40 15.85
CA TRP A 215 3.86 0.68 15.21
C TRP A 215 3.76 -0.83 15.43
N LYS A 216 3.03 -1.27 16.45
CA LYS A 216 2.73 -2.68 16.73
C LYS A 216 1.51 -3.18 15.94
N ARG A 217 0.72 -2.27 15.34
CA ARG A 217 -0.47 -2.63 14.57
C ARG A 217 -0.13 -2.88 13.12
N TRP A 218 -0.48 -4.04 12.63
CA TRP A 218 -0.26 -4.43 11.24
C TRP A 218 -1.61 -4.55 10.53
N VAL A 219 -1.66 -4.06 9.30
CA VAL A 219 -2.82 -4.23 8.43
C VAL A 219 -2.50 -5.36 7.46
N PHE A 220 -3.25 -6.46 7.54
CA PHE A 220 -3.06 -7.59 6.65
C PHE A 220 -3.93 -7.47 5.41
N ILE A 221 -3.31 -7.62 4.24
CA ILE A 221 -3.99 -7.65 2.95
C ILE A 221 -3.89 -9.06 2.39
N PRO A 222 -5.02 -9.78 2.24
CA PRO A 222 -5.02 -11.09 1.62
C PRO A 222 -4.96 -10.97 0.10
N ILE A 223 -4.00 -11.68 -0.53
CA ILE A 223 -3.86 -11.78 -1.98
C ILE A 223 -4.08 -13.23 -2.38
N SER A 224 -5.06 -13.49 -3.25
CA SER A 224 -5.38 -14.83 -3.70
C SER A 224 -4.22 -15.47 -4.48
N LYS A 225 -3.87 -16.70 -4.15
CA LYS A 225 -2.90 -17.54 -4.88
C LYS A 225 -3.51 -18.15 -6.16
N LYS A 226 -4.83 -18.32 -6.16
CA LYS A 226 -5.59 -18.98 -7.24
C LYS A 226 -6.84 -18.16 -7.57
N ALA A 227 -7.34 -18.31 -8.79
CA ALA A 227 -8.66 -17.79 -9.14
C ALA A 227 -9.73 -18.51 -8.28
N ASN A 228 -10.76 -17.75 -7.85
CA ASN A 228 -11.87 -18.27 -7.01
C ASN A 228 -11.42 -18.92 -5.68
N ALA A 229 -10.37 -18.38 -5.05
CA ALA A 229 -9.96 -18.82 -3.72
C ALA A 229 -11.08 -18.55 -2.70
N LYS A 230 -11.50 -19.58 -1.95
CA LYS A 230 -12.53 -19.50 -0.92
C LYS A 230 -12.00 -19.77 0.50
N GLU A 231 -10.82 -20.33 0.63
CA GLU A 231 -10.20 -20.66 1.91
C GLU A 231 -9.04 -19.70 2.22
N CYS A 232 -8.86 -19.30 3.49
CA CYS A 232 -7.78 -18.42 3.91
C CYS A 232 -6.38 -18.95 3.54
N SER A 233 -6.19 -20.28 3.57
CA SER A 233 -4.95 -20.97 3.16
C SER A 233 -4.57 -20.74 1.69
N ASN A 234 -5.54 -20.43 0.83
CA ASN A 234 -5.35 -20.13 -0.59
C ASN A 234 -4.99 -18.66 -0.86
N TYR A 235 -4.67 -17.91 0.20
CA TYR A 235 -4.21 -16.53 0.09
C TYR A 235 -2.78 -16.40 0.64
N ARG A 236 -2.07 -15.39 0.14
CA ARG A 236 -0.86 -14.85 0.76
C ARG A 236 -1.25 -13.60 1.52
N THR A 237 -0.86 -13.50 2.77
CA THR A 237 -1.06 -12.27 3.55
C THR A 237 0.14 -11.35 3.39
N ILE A 238 -0.11 -10.09 3.07
CA ILE A 238 0.89 -9.03 3.10
C ILE A 238 0.61 -8.17 4.31
N ALA A 239 1.58 -8.06 5.21
CA ALA A 239 1.49 -7.16 6.35
C ALA A 239 1.96 -5.75 5.94
N LEU A 240 1.10 -4.77 6.11
CA LEU A 240 1.44 -3.35 5.99
C LEU A 240 1.71 -2.82 7.39
N ILE A 241 2.94 -2.38 7.61
CA ILE A 241 3.39 -1.73 8.84
C ILE A 241 3.69 -0.27 8.59
N SER A 242 3.66 0.56 9.63
CA SER A 242 4.03 1.98 9.59
C SER A 242 5.39 2.20 8.88
N HIS A 243 5.49 3.25 8.08
CA HIS A 243 6.76 3.61 7.45
C HIS A 243 7.79 4.09 8.48
N ALA A 244 7.35 4.75 9.55
CA ALA A 244 8.22 5.13 10.66
C ALA A 244 8.78 3.89 11.38
N SER A 245 7.94 2.88 11.65
CA SER A 245 8.38 1.60 12.19
C SER A 245 9.43 0.91 11.30
N LYS A 246 9.26 0.97 9.96
CA LYS A 246 10.25 0.42 9.01
C LYS A 246 11.60 1.11 9.09
N VAL A 247 11.65 2.39 9.42
CA VAL A 247 12.92 3.12 9.61
C VAL A 247 13.68 2.50 10.79
N MET A 248 13.03 2.36 11.94
CA MET A 248 13.64 1.72 13.11
C MET A 248 14.09 0.29 12.81
N LEU A 249 13.25 -0.52 12.17
CA LEU A 249 13.60 -1.90 11.79
C LEU A 249 14.82 -1.96 10.85
N LYS A 250 14.98 -1.00 9.93
CA LYS A 250 16.16 -0.93 9.05
C LYS A 250 17.44 -0.60 9.82
N ILE A 251 17.36 0.29 10.79
CA ILE A 251 18.50 0.61 11.67
C ILE A 251 18.93 -0.64 12.42
N LEU A 252 17.96 -1.31 13.06
CA LEU A 252 18.23 -2.58 13.77
C LEU A 252 18.81 -3.65 12.85
N GLN A 253 18.27 -3.80 11.65
CA GLN A 253 18.79 -4.74 10.65
C GLN A 253 20.23 -4.42 10.26
N ALA A 254 20.56 -3.14 10.03
CA ALA A 254 21.90 -2.72 9.65
C ALA A 254 22.91 -3.00 10.78
N ARG A 255 22.56 -2.68 12.03
CA ARG A 255 23.39 -2.98 13.21
C ARG A 255 23.60 -4.50 13.37
N LEU A 256 22.54 -5.28 13.31
CA LEU A 256 22.61 -6.73 13.40
C LEU A 256 23.48 -7.34 12.29
N GLN A 257 23.37 -6.85 11.06
CA GLN A 257 24.22 -7.31 9.95
C GLN A 257 25.70 -7.01 10.17
N GLN A 258 26.04 -5.90 10.80
CA GLN A 258 27.42 -5.57 11.16
C GLN A 258 27.98 -6.56 12.19
N HIS A 259 27.20 -6.93 13.18
CA HIS A 259 27.58 -7.93 14.17
C HIS A 259 27.71 -9.35 13.58
N MET A 260 26.87 -9.70 12.61
CA MET A 260 26.88 -11.03 12.01
C MET A 260 27.99 -11.22 10.96
N LYS A 261 28.51 -10.17 10.33
CA LYS A 261 29.59 -10.26 9.32
C LYS A 261 30.82 -11.05 9.79
N PRO A 262 31.32 -10.88 11.01
CA PRO A 262 32.47 -11.67 11.49
C PRO A 262 32.17 -13.17 11.57
N TRP A 263 30.91 -13.57 11.79
CA TRP A 263 30.48 -14.95 11.95
C TRP A 263 30.24 -15.67 10.63
N THR A 264 29.76 -14.97 9.61
CA THR A 264 29.54 -15.56 8.28
C THR A 264 30.83 -15.89 7.55
N PHE A 265 31.91 -15.16 7.79
CA PHE A 265 33.25 -15.52 7.27
C PHE A 265 33.85 -16.78 7.93
N ARG A 266 33.43 -17.16 9.13
CA ARG A 266 33.90 -18.39 9.80
C ARG A 266 33.18 -19.63 9.29
N CYS A 267 31.95 -19.54 8.82
CA CYS A 267 31.21 -20.70 8.30
C CYS A 267 31.55 -21.06 6.84
N SER A 268 32.06 -20.12 6.05
CA SER A 268 32.46 -20.41 4.66
C SER A 268 33.79 -21.07 4.45
N SER A 269 34.56 -21.31 5.55
CA SER A 269 35.81 -22.03 5.49
C SER A 269 35.69 -23.53 5.80
N TRP A 270 34.47 -24.08 5.88
CA TRP A 270 34.18 -25.49 6.17
C TRP A 270 33.39 -26.22 5.10
N PHE A 271 33.36 -25.68 3.84
CA PHE A 271 32.85 -26.42 2.68
C PHE A 271 33.82 -26.34 1.52
#